data_85ed82a61646a96021b8c7cd72a06f67
#
_entry.id   85ed82a61646a96021b8c7cd72a06f67
#
_cell.length_a   1.000
_cell.length_b   1.000
_cell.length_c   1.000
_cell.angle_alpha   90.00
_cell.angle_beta   90.00
_cell.angle_gamma   90.00
#
_symmetry.space_group_name_H-M   'P 1'
#
loop_
_entity.id
_entity.type
_entity.pdbx_description
1 polymer ?
#
loop_
_entity_poly.entity_id
_entity_poly.type
_entity_poly.pdbx_seq_one_letter_code
_entity_poly.pdbx_strand_id
1 'polypeptide(L)'
;MFLEMRTYVLKPGMTNNFVERFAEGLTARLQVSKLLGLWQSEVGGLNRVLHIWPYESFEDRERIGQAARKTGKWPPKTQEFIITQENKIVQLAPFSPPLPERKLGNIYEFRTYTYQPGTMPTVLERFGKVIPARTKVSPLVFAGHTLFGPLNQYIHVWAYKDSGERERLRAEASKTVEGWPPATREFLVMQENMIMVPSACAPLN
;
A
#
# COMPACT_ATOMS: atom_id res chain seq x y z
N MET A 1 7.25 11.19 -8.65
CA MET A 1 7.39 10.04 -7.70
C MET A 1 6.21 9.09 -7.87
N PHE A 2 6.45 7.78 -7.84
CA PHE A 2 5.43 6.72 -7.84
C PHE A 2 5.80 5.62 -6.83
N LEU A 3 4.82 4.77 -6.52
CA LEU A 3 5.00 3.62 -5.65
C LEU A 3 4.96 2.33 -6.48
N GLU A 4 5.94 1.46 -6.30
CA GLU A 4 5.88 0.08 -6.76
C GLU A 4 5.33 -0.78 -5.61
N MET A 5 4.13 -1.31 -5.80
CA MET A 5 3.46 -2.21 -4.86
C MET A 5 3.58 -3.64 -5.35
N ARG A 6 4.25 -4.49 -4.60
CA ARG A 6 4.37 -5.92 -4.89
C ARG A 6 3.61 -6.75 -3.89
N THR A 7 2.68 -7.54 -4.39
CA THR A 7 1.89 -8.47 -3.60
C THR A 7 2.24 -9.90 -3.97
N TYR A 8 2.44 -10.72 -2.96
CA TYR A 8 2.68 -12.15 -3.10
C TYR A 8 1.57 -12.91 -2.42
N VAL A 9 1.04 -13.93 -3.11
CA VAL A 9 0.24 -14.98 -2.48
C VAL A 9 1.16 -16.15 -2.21
N LEU A 10 1.22 -16.57 -0.96
CA LEU A 10 2.14 -17.59 -0.49
C LEU A 10 1.43 -18.91 -0.23
N LYS A 11 2.18 -19.99 -0.27
CA LYS A 11 1.72 -21.30 0.20
C LYS A 11 1.26 -21.18 1.67
N PRO A 12 0.16 -21.84 2.07
CA PRO A 12 -0.32 -21.81 3.43
C PRO A 12 0.79 -22.10 4.46
N GLY A 13 0.87 -21.27 5.50
CA GLY A 13 1.87 -21.39 6.56
C GLY A 13 3.27 -20.84 6.25
N MET A 14 3.54 -20.37 5.01
CA MET A 14 4.89 -19.94 4.60
C MET A 14 5.14 -18.44 4.78
N THR A 15 4.23 -17.71 5.39
CA THR A 15 4.36 -16.26 5.55
C THR A 15 5.59 -15.87 6.36
N ASN A 16 5.82 -16.50 7.51
CA ASN A 16 6.98 -16.23 8.34
C ASN A 16 8.29 -16.59 7.63
N ASN A 17 8.36 -17.75 6.98
CA ASN A 17 9.53 -18.16 6.20
C ASN A 17 9.86 -17.16 5.09
N PHE A 18 8.83 -16.65 4.40
CA PHE A 18 9.02 -15.60 3.39
C PHE A 18 9.59 -14.32 4.02
N VAL A 19 9.03 -13.84 5.13
CA VAL A 19 9.47 -12.61 5.80
C VAL A 19 10.88 -12.73 6.33
N GLU A 20 11.25 -13.85 6.94
CA GLU A 20 12.61 -14.13 7.41
C GLU A 20 13.60 -14.10 6.25
N ARG A 21 13.30 -14.82 5.17
CA ARG A 21 14.15 -14.84 3.96
C ARG A 21 14.22 -13.47 3.29
N PHE A 22 13.13 -12.72 3.30
CA PHE A 22 13.11 -11.34 2.78
C PHE A 22 14.02 -10.43 3.62
N ALA A 23 13.99 -10.57 4.94
CA ALA A 23 14.82 -9.79 5.86
C ALA A 23 16.32 -10.00 5.63
N GLU A 24 16.76 -11.21 5.27
CA GLU A 24 18.17 -11.51 4.93
C GLU A 24 18.72 -10.61 3.82
N GLY A 25 17.90 -10.34 2.79
CA GLY A 25 18.29 -9.47 1.67
C GLY A 25 18.03 -7.98 1.92
N LEU A 26 17.13 -7.66 2.87
CA LEU A 26 16.61 -6.31 3.06
C LEU A 26 17.70 -5.33 3.47
N THR A 27 18.60 -5.69 4.36
CA THR A 27 19.70 -4.82 4.83
C THR A 27 20.53 -4.28 3.66
N ALA A 28 20.91 -5.16 2.72
CA ALA A 28 21.65 -4.76 1.51
C ALA A 28 20.79 -3.87 0.58
N ARG A 29 19.50 -4.16 0.48
CA ARG A 29 18.57 -3.40 -0.37
C ARG A 29 18.35 -1.99 0.18
N LEU A 30 18.27 -1.82 1.50
CA LEU A 30 18.08 -0.52 2.17
C LEU A 30 19.27 0.43 2.02
N GLN A 31 20.47 -0.07 1.67
CA GLN A 31 21.61 0.78 1.35
C GLN A 31 21.42 1.60 0.05
N VAL A 32 20.52 1.17 -0.83
CA VAL A 32 20.34 1.78 -2.15
C VAL A 32 18.95 2.41 -2.34
N SER A 33 17.96 2.11 -1.49
CA SER A 33 16.66 2.79 -1.51
C SER A 33 15.89 2.59 -0.21
N LYS A 34 14.93 3.46 0.03
CA LYS A 34 13.99 3.35 1.16
C LYS A 34 12.87 2.36 0.83
N LEU A 35 12.50 1.52 1.79
CA LEU A 35 11.27 0.72 1.79
C LEU A 35 10.19 1.53 2.50
N LEU A 36 9.02 1.74 1.89
CA LEU A 36 7.90 2.35 2.61
C LEU A 36 7.38 1.40 3.69
N GLY A 37 7.19 0.13 3.36
CA GLY A 37 6.78 -0.86 4.33
C GLY A 37 6.65 -2.27 3.74
N LEU A 38 6.56 -3.23 4.64
CA LEU A 38 6.31 -4.65 4.38
C LEU A 38 5.20 -5.10 5.32
N TRP A 39 4.12 -5.62 4.78
CA TRP A 39 2.94 -6.02 5.54
C TRP A 39 2.52 -7.44 5.23
N GLN A 40 1.89 -8.09 6.20
CA GLN A 40 1.25 -9.39 6.07
C GLN A 40 -0.26 -9.24 6.21
N SER A 41 -1.03 -10.01 5.45
CA SER A 41 -2.49 -9.98 5.54
C SER A 41 -3.00 -10.63 6.82
N GLU A 42 -3.90 -9.93 7.51
CA GLU A 42 -4.60 -10.41 8.69
C GLU A 42 -6.06 -10.74 8.37
N VAL A 43 -6.73 -9.84 7.61
CA VAL A 43 -8.12 -10.00 7.17
C VAL A 43 -8.21 -9.66 5.68
N GLY A 44 -9.00 -10.43 4.95
CA GLY A 44 -9.10 -10.37 3.49
C GLY A 44 -8.51 -11.64 2.88
N GLY A 45 -7.68 -11.52 1.85
CA GLY A 45 -6.99 -12.69 1.31
C GLY A 45 -5.85 -13.13 2.24
N LEU A 46 -5.91 -14.37 2.75
CA LEU A 46 -4.88 -14.91 3.63
C LEU A 46 -3.57 -15.23 2.90
N ASN A 47 -2.49 -15.43 3.68
CA ASN A 47 -1.16 -15.78 3.19
C ASN A 47 -0.63 -14.81 2.14
N ARG A 48 -0.89 -13.52 2.31
CA ARG A 48 -0.36 -12.47 1.44
C ARG A 48 0.70 -11.67 2.16
N VAL A 49 1.73 -11.32 1.41
CA VAL A 49 2.74 -10.34 1.80
C VAL A 49 2.74 -9.24 0.75
N LEU A 50 2.77 -8.00 1.20
CA LEU A 50 2.82 -6.82 0.36
C LEU A 50 3.97 -5.92 0.81
N HIS A 51 4.80 -5.49 -0.13
CA HIS A 51 5.79 -4.45 0.14
C HIS A 51 5.73 -3.33 -0.89
N ILE A 52 6.12 -2.12 -0.47
CA ILE A 52 6.02 -0.92 -1.28
C ILE A 52 7.35 -0.17 -1.30
N TRP A 53 7.80 0.15 -2.52
CA TRP A 53 9.00 0.93 -2.78
C TRP A 53 8.65 2.23 -3.50
N PRO A 54 9.00 3.42 -2.94
CA PRO A 54 8.90 4.68 -3.65
C PRO A 54 10.06 4.85 -4.63
N TYR A 55 9.79 5.47 -5.78
CA TYR A 55 10.76 5.86 -6.79
C TYR A 55 10.41 7.21 -7.39
N GLU A 56 11.41 7.99 -7.74
CA GLU A 56 11.19 9.29 -8.40
C GLU A 56 10.82 9.13 -9.86
N SER A 57 11.45 8.18 -10.57
CA SER A 57 11.19 7.88 -11.98
C SER A 57 11.42 6.40 -12.30
N PHE A 58 11.10 5.97 -13.52
CA PHE A 58 11.42 4.62 -14.00
C PHE A 58 12.91 4.40 -14.18
N GLU A 59 13.66 5.42 -14.54
CA GLU A 59 15.13 5.41 -14.62
C GLU A 59 15.74 5.21 -13.23
N ASP A 60 15.20 5.91 -12.22
CA ASP A 60 15.61 5.76 -10.83
C ASP A 60 15.36 4.33 -10.33
N ARG A 61 14.17 3.79 -10.61
CA ARG A 61 13.81 2.40 -10.29
C ARG A 61 14.80 1.41 -10.91
N GLU A 62 15.14 1.58 -12.19
CA GLU A 62 16.08 0.68 -12.89
C GLU A 62 17.50 0.81 -12.32
N ARG A 63 17.99 2.03 -12.11
CA ARG A 63 19.29 2.31 -11.50
C ARG A 63 19.41 1.65 -10.12
N ILE A 64 18.41 1.83 -9.27
CA ILE A 64 18.34 1.22 -7.94
C ILE A 64 18.26 -0.30 -8.03
N GLY A 65 17.47 -0.83 -8.96
CA GLY A 65 17.36 -2.29 -9.20
C GLY A 65 18.69 -2.91 -9.58
N GLN A 66 19.46 -2.26 -10.45
CA GLN A 66 20.81 -2.70 -10.82
C GLN A 66 21.77 -2.65 -9.63
N ALA A 67 21.77 -1.56 -8.86
CA ALA A 67 22.60 -1.41 -7.68
C ALA A 67 22.29 -2.49 -6.63
N ALA A 68 21.02 -2.79 -6.40
CA ALA A 68 20.59 -3.83 -5.48
C ALA A 68 21.08 -5.24 -5.93
N ARG A 69 20.93 -5.56 -7.21
CA ARG A 69 21.42 -6.86 -7.76
C ARG A 69 22.94 -7.02 -7.60
N LYS A 70 23.72 -5.94 -7.78
CA LYS A 70 25.18 -5.96 -7.59
C LYS A 70 25.62 -6.33 -6.18
N THR A 71 24.75 -6.21 -5.17
CA THR A 71 25.06 -6.64 -3.79
C THR A 71 25.18 -8.16 -3.66
N GLY A 72 24.67 -8.94 -4.62
CA GLY A 72 24.59 -10.39 -4.57
C GLY A 72 23.62 -10.96 -3.52
N LYS A 73 22.99 -10.09 -2.72
CA LYS A 73 22.03 -10.45 -1.65
C LYS A 73 20.58 -10.15 -2.02
N TRP A 74 20.36 -9.37 -3.09
CA TRP A 74 19.02 -8.99 -3.58
C TRP A 74 18.84 -9.44 -5.05
N PRO A 75 17.67 -9.98 -5.46
CA PRO A 75 16.50 -10.30 -4.63
C PRO A 75 16.70 -11.51 -3.72
N PRO A 76 15.96 -11.59 -2.60
CA PRO A 76 15.99 -12.75 -1.71
C PRO A 76 15.43 -14.00 -2.41
N LYS A 77 15.93 -15.18 -2.06
CA LYS A 77 15.50 -16.47 -2.65
C LYS A 77 14.19 -16.93 -1.98
N THR A 78 13.06 -16.38 -2.42
CA THR A 78 11.73 -16.63 -1.84
C THR A 78 10.80 -17.43 -2.76
N GLN A 79 11.27 -17.83 -3.96
CA GLN A 79 10.44 -18.43 -5.01
C GLN A 79 9.71 -19.69 -4.55
N GLU A 80 10.34 -20.49 -3.70
CA GLU A 80 9.77 -21.73 -3.17
C GLU A 80 8.48 -21.54 -2.34
N PHE A 81 8.28 -20.34 -1.77
CA PHE A 81 7.12 -19.99 -0.94
C PHE A 81 5.96 -19.41 -1.75
N ILE A 82 6.20 -18.94 -2.98
CA ILE A 82 5.28 -18.12 -3.75
C ILE A 82 4.36 -19.00 -4.61
N ILE A 83 3.06 -18.70 -4.59
CA ILE A 83 2.06 -19.22 -5.53
C ILE A 83 1.87 -18.24 -6.68
N THR A 84 1.60 -16.96 -6.36
CA THR A 84 1.46 -15.87 -7.35
C THR A 84 2.13 -14.62 -6.87
N GLN A 85 2.51 -13.76 -7.82
CA GLN A 85 3.02 -12.42 -7.54
C GLN A 85 2.39 -11.42 -8.49
N GLU A 86 2.10 -10.24 -7.95
CA GLU A 86 1.55 -9.11 -8.69
C GLU A 86 2.39 -7.86 -8.44
N ASN A 87 2.49 -7.01 -9.45
CA ASN A 87 3.15 -5.72 -9.35
C ASN A 87 2.22 -4.62 -9.86
N LYS A 88 2.03 -3.57 -9.07
CA LYS A 88 1.28 -2.36 -9.44
C LYS A 88 2.20 -1.16 -9.34
N ILE A 89 2.12 -0.27 -10.31
CA ILE A 89 2.73 1.06 -10.23
C ILE A 89 1.61 2.06 -9.94
N VAL A 90 1.75 2.76 -8.82
CA VAL A 90 0.74 3.68 -8.29
C VAL A 90 1.29 5.10 -8.31
N GLN A 91 0.67 5.96 -9.10
CA GLN A 91 0.90 7.40 -9.07
C GLN A 91 0.22 7.99 -7.83
N LEU A 92 0.98 8.71 -7.01
CA LEU A 92 0.39 9.40 -5.85
C LEU A 92 -0.59 10.47 -6.30
N ALA A 93 -1.72 10.56 -5.59
CA ALA A 93 -2.68 11.64 -5.80
C ALA A 93 -2.11 12.98 -5.30
N PRO A 94 -2.49 14.13 -5.89
CA PRO A 94 -1.98 15.45 -5.46
C PRO A 94 -2.24 15.76 -3.98
N PHE A 95 -3.26 15.16 -3.39
CA PHE A 95 -3.65 15.33 -1.99
C PHE A 95 -3.10 14.21 -1.08
N SER A 96 -2.29 13.29 -1.62
CA SER A 96 -1.62 12.28 -0.80
C SER A 96 -0.65 12.96 0.17
N PRO A 97 -0.66 12.59 1.46
CA PRO A 97 0.30 13.15 2.40
C PRO A 97 1.73 12.74 2.03
N PRO A 98 2.74 13.42 2.57
CA PRO A 98 4.12 12.91 2.55
C PRO A 98 4.18 11.49 3.08
N LEU A 99 5.01 10.64 2.47
CA LEU A 99 5.14 9.26 2.90
C LEU A 99 5.71 9.19 4.33
N PRO A 100 5.13 8.37 5.21
CA PRO A 100 5.57 8.30 6.59
C PRO A 100 6.96 7.68 6.70
N GLU A 101 7.75 8.20 7.63
CA GLU A 101 9.06 7.65 8.01
C GLU A 101 9.01 6.87 9.34
N ARG A 102 7.85 6.83 9.99
CA ARG A 102 7.61 6.14 11.26
C ARG A 102 6.27 5.42 11.26
N LYS A 103 6.11 4.49 12.17
CA LYS A 103 4.86 3.77 12.42
C LYS A 103 3.71 4.74 12.66
N LEU A 104 2.58 4.50 11.99
CA LEU A 104 1.34 5.25 12.16
C LEU A 104 0.26 4.46 12.89
N GLY A 105 0.37 3.14 12.95
CA GLY A 105 -0.58 2.26 13.61
C GLY A 105 -0.10 0.81 13.63
N ASN A 106 -0.83 -0.06 14.32
CA ASN A 106 -0.52 -1.48 14.37
C ASN A 106 -1.21 -2.27 13.25
N ILE A 107 -2.27 -1.71 12.67
CA ILE A 107 -2.97 -2.27 11.52
C ILE A 107 -3.09 -1.23 10.42
N TYR A 108 -3.05 -1.69 9.19
CA TYR A 108 -3.15 -0.89 7.98
C TYR A 108 -4.27 -1.42 7.10
N GLU A 109 -5.24 -0.57 6.78
CA GLU A 109 -6.35 -0.91 5.89
C GLU A 109 -6.02 -0.47 4.48
N PHE A 110 -5.73 -1.43 3.61
CA PHE A 110 -5.53 -1.24 2.17
C PHE A 110 -6.89 -1.30 1.48
N ARG A 111 -7.29 -0.21 0.86
CA ARG A 111 -8.55 -0.12 0.12
C ARG A 111 -8.25 0.10 -1.35
N THR A 112 -8.77 -0.79 -2.19
CA THR A 112 -8.63 -0.72 -3.65
C THR A 112 -10.02 -0.62 -4.28
N TYR A 113 -10.28 0.48 -4.97
CA TYR A 113 -11.55 0.76 -5.63
C TYR A 113 -11.34 0.81 -7.13
N THR A 114 -12.00 -0.07 -7.87
CA THR A 114 -11.97 -0.06 -9.33
C THR A 114 -13.12 0.79 -9.84
N TYR A 115 -12.81 1.71 -10.72
CA TYR A 115 -13.76 2.65 -11.30
C TYR A 115 -13.91 2.43 -12.81
N GLN A 116 -14.98 2.96 -13.39
CA GLN A 116 -15.20 2.95 -14.82
C GLN A 116 -14.06 3.68 -15.56
N PRO A 117 -13.62 3.19 -16.73
CA PRO A 117 -12.62 3.88 -17.53
C PRO A 117 -12.98 5.36 -17.81
N GLY A 118 -11.98 6.24 -17.74
CA GLY A 118 -12.12 7.67 -17.97
C GLY A 118 -12.63 8.48 -16.77
N THR A 119 -13.06 7.87 -15.66
CA THR A 119 -13.62 8.59 -14.51
C THR A 119 -12.60 8.96 -13.43
N MET A 120 -11.37 8.45 -13.52
CA MET A 120 -10.34 8.66 -12.49
C MET A 120 -10.06 10.15 -12.18
N PRO A 121 -10.00 11.09 -13.16
CA PRO A 121 -9.81 12.50 -12.84
C PRO A 121 -10.90 13.06 -11.91
N THR A 122 -12.18 12.73 -12.19
CA THR A 122 -13.32 13.13 -11.36
C THR A 122 -13.28 12.48 -9.99
N VAL A 123 -12.87 11.20 -9.91
CA VAL A 123 -12.70 10.48 -8.64
C VAL A 123 -11.64 11.18 -7.79
N LEU A 124 -10.48 11.48 -8.36
CA LEU A 124 -9.39 12.17 -7.63
C LEU A 124 -9.82 13.56 -7.18
N GLU A 125 -10.51 14.33 -8.01
CA GLU A 125 -11.04 15.64 -7.64
C GLU A 125 -11.99 15.54 -6.42
N ARG A 126 -12.95 14.61 -6.46
CA ARG A 126 -13.94 14.44 -5.40
C ARG A 126 -13.29 13.96 -4.08
N PHE A 127 -12.35 13.02 -4.14
CA PHE A 127 -11.57 12.62 -2.96
C PHE A 127 -10.71 13.76 -2.43
N GLY A 128 -10.08 14.54 -3.31
CA GLY A 128 -9.24 15.67 -2.93
C GLY A 128 -9.97 16.74 -2.10
N LYS A 129 -11.26 16.94 -2.34
CA LYS A 129 -12.11 17.88 -1.58
C LYS A 129 -12.32 17.45 -0.12
N VAL A 130 -12.37 16.15 0.16
CA VAL A 130 -12.75 15.62 1.49
C VAL A 130 -11.59 15.02 2.29
N ILE A 131 -10.52 14.58 1.63
CA ILE A 131 -9.35 13.95 2.28
C ILE A 131 -8.71 14.87 3.34
N PRO A 132 -8.50 16.19 3.12
CA PRO A 132 -7.90 17.05 4.15
C PRO A 132 -8.66 17.09 5.47
N ALA A 133 -9.99 17.04 5.42
CA ALA A 133 -10.82 16.93 6.63
C ALA A 133 -10.79 15.50 7.20
N ARG A 134 -10.84 14.48 6.34
CA ARG A 134 -10.84 13.08 6.74
C ARG A 134 -9.54 12.65 7.44
N THR A 135 -8.40 13.21 7.02
CA THR A 135 -7.07 12.90 7.62
C THR A 135 -6.90 13.48 9.03
N LYS A 136 -7.72 14.44 9.44
CA LYS A 136 -7.76 14.93 10.82
C LYS A 136 -8.38 13.91 11.78
N VAL A 137 -9.19 12.97 11.27
CA VAL A 137 -9.83 11.90 12.06
C VAL A 137 -8.97 10.66 12.16
N SER A 138 -8.31 10.24 11.06
CA SER A 138 -7.37 9.11 11.10
C SER A 138 -6.24 9.26 10.09
N PRO A 139 -5.04 8.72 10.38
CA PRO A 139 -3.88 8.85 9.50
C PRO A 139 -4.10 8.18 8.15
N LEU A 140 -3.87 8.92 7.07
CA LEU A 140 -3.73 8.41 5.71
C LEU A 140 -2.25 8.15 5.45
N VAL A 141 -1.89 6.94 5.04
CA VAL A 141 -0.51 6.58 4.69
C VAL A 141 -0.15 7.13 3.32
N PHE A 142 -1.00 6.86 2.34
CA PHE A 142 -0.97 7.44 1.00
C PHE A 142 -2.30 7.24 0.29
N ALA A 143 -2.50 7.98 -0.78
CA ALA A 143 -3.55 7.77 -1.76
C ALA A 143 -3.00 7.94 -3.17
N GLY A 144 -3.49 7.14 -4.12
CA GLY A 144 -3.02 7.19 -5.50
C GLY A 144 -3.88 6.35 -6.44
N HIS A 145 -3.49 6.29 -7.70
CA HIS A 145 -4.16 5.47 -8.71
C HIS A 145 -3.15 4.69 -9.54
N THR A 146 -3.58 3.56 -10.08
CA THR A 146 -2.69 2.69 -10.87
C THR A 146 -2.37 3.30 -12.23
N LEU A 147 -1.07 3.29 -12.58
CA LEU A 147 -0.56 3.55 -13.93
C LEU A 147 -0.33 2.25 -14.70
N PHE A 148 0.19 1.21 -14.00
CA PHE A 148 0.45 -0.13 -14.54
C PHE A 148 -0.04 -1.20 -13.57
N GLY A 149 -0.39 -2.36 -14.11
CA GLY A 149 -1.12 -3.42 -13.46
C GLY A 149 -2.61 -3.30 -13.79
N PRO A 150 -3.52 -3.77 -12.95
CA PRO A 150 -4.96 -3.54 -13.14
C PRO A 150 -5.26 -2.04 -13.16
N LEU A 151 -5.84 -1.56 -14.26
CA LEU A 151 -6.09 -0.14 -14.49
C LEU A 151 -7.34 0.36 -13.74
N ASN A 152 -7.50 1.69 -13.70
CA ASN A 152 -8.64 2.39 -13.10
C ASN A 152 -8.84 2.09 -11.62
N GLN A 153 -7.79 1.72 -10.91
CA GLN A 153 -7.83 1.51 -9.47
C GLN A 153 -7.39 2.77 -8.72
N TYR A 154 -8.23 3.24 -7.80
CA TYR A 154 -7.86 4.18 -6.75
C TYR A 154 -7.51 3.39 -5.49
N ILE A 155 -6.30 3.63 -4.97
CA ILE A 155 -5.78 2.92 -3.81
C ILE A 155 -5.53 3.94 -2.71
N HIS A 156 -6.04 3.68 -1.51
CA HIS A 156 -5.75 4.50 -0.35
C HIS A 156 -5.56 3.63 0.90
N VAL A 157 -4.58 3.99 1.71
CA VAL A 157 -4.17 3.18 2.86
C VAL A 157 -4.29 4.00 4.13
N TRP A 158 -5.01 3.45 5.11
CA TRP A 158 -5.26 4.07 6.41
C TRP A 158 -4.60 3.26 7.51
N ALA A 159 -4.06 3.95 8.53
CA ALA A 159 -3.46 3.31 9.69
C ALA A 159 -4.35 3.49 10.92
N TYR A 160 -4.39 2.47 11.77
CA TYR A 160 -5.14 2.45 13.03
C TYR A 160 -4.35 1.70 14.10
N LYS A 161 -4.63 2.01 15.36
CA LYS A 161 -4.06 1.30 16.49
C LYS A 161 -4.52 -0.16 16.53
N ASP A 162 -5.83 -0.36 16.34
CA ASP A 162 -6.48 -1.67 16.37
C ASP A 162 -7.84 -1.62 15.62
N SER A 163 -8.53 -2.74 15.55
CA SER A 163 -9.83 -2.87 14.85
C SER A 163 -10.93 -2.05 15.53
N GLY A 164 -10.91 -1.90 16.84
CA GLY A 164 -11.89 -1.08 17.58
C GLY A 164 -11.72 0.40 17.26
N GLU A 165 -10.48 0.90 17.22
CA GLU A 165 -10.21 2.27 16.79
C GLU A 165 -10.63 2.49 15.32
N ARG A 166 -10.33 1.55 14.45
CA ARG A 166 -10.76 1.60 13.03
C ARG A 166 -12.28 1.77 12.92
N GLU A 167 -13.05 0.96 13.64
CA GLU A 167 -14.51 1.03 13.62
C GLU A 167 -15.01 2.39 14.14
N ARG A 168 -14.51 2.82 15.28
CA ARG A 168 -14.87 4.09 15.90
C ARG A 168 -14.55 5.28 14.98
N LEU A 169 -13.32 5.40 14.47
CA LEU A 169 -12.90 6.52 13.62
C LEU A 169 -13.60 6.53 12.26
N ARG A 170 -13.96 5.38 11.72
CA ARG A 170 -14.76 5.29 10.48
C ARG A 170 -16.19 5.80 10.71
N ALA A 171 -16.81 5.41 11.83
CA ALA A 171 -18.13 5.90 12.21
C ALA A 171 -18.11 7.41 12.51
N GLU A 172 -17.08 7.90 13.20
CA GLU A 172 -16.85 9.31 13.46
C GLU A 172 -16.73 10.12 12.17
N ALA A 173 -15.88 9.68 11.25
CA ALA A 173 -15.68 10.36 9.97
C ALA A 173 -16.96 10.46 9.14
N SER A 174 -17.79 9.42 9.14
CA SER A 174 -19.08 9.44 8.43
C SER A 174 -20.09 10.46 9.02
N LYS A 175 -19.91 10.86 10.28
CA LYS A 175 -20.78 11.82 10.97
C LYS A 175 -20.22 13.24 10.94
N THR A 176 -18.90 13.40 10.98
CA THR A 176 -18.26 14.70 11.24
C THR A 176 -17.56 15.29 10.02
N VAL A 177 -17.21 14.46 9.04
CA VAL A 177 -16.53 14.94 7.82
C VAL A 177 -17.57 15.17 6.73
N GLU A 178 -17.86 16.44 6.47
CA GLU A 178 -18.78 16.83 5.42
C GLU A 178 -18.37 16.27 4.05
N GLY A 179 -19.31 15.67 3.32
CA GLY A 179 -19.09 15.06 2.04
C GLY A 179 -18.34 13.70 2.07
N TRP A 180 -18.10 13.12 3.25
CA TRP A 180 -17.51 11.79 3.36
C TRP A 180 -18.57 10.69 3.50
N PRO A 181 -18.47 9.56 2.77
CA PRO A 181 -17.53 9.32 1.65
C PRO A 181 -17.89 10.17 0.43
N PRO A 182 -16.91 10.52 -0.43
CA PRO A 182 -17.19 11.35 -1.61
C PRO A 182 -18.13 10.65 -2.58
N ALA A 183 -18.92 11.45 -3.29
CA ALA A 183 -19.94 10.96 -4.24
C ALA A 183 -19.29 10.38 -5.50
N THR A 184 -18.68 9.19 -5.41
CA THR A 184 -18.03 8.47 -6.51
C THR A 184 -18.70 7.14 -6.84
N ARG A 185 -19.80 6.83 -6.13
CA ARG A 185 -20.46 5.51 -6.22
C ARG A 185 -21.02 5.24 -7.63
N GLU A 186 -21.43 6.25 -8.35
CA GLU A 186 -21.95 6.14 -9.72
C GLU A 186 -20.91 5.58 -10.72
N PHE A 187 -19.60 5.78 -10.44
CA PHE A 187 -18.50 5.30 -11.28
C PHE A 187 -17.88 3.99 -10.77
N LEU A 188 -18.33 3.51 -9.62
CA LEU A 188 -17.70 2.40 -8.91
C LEU A 188 -18.08 1.06 -9.55
N VAL A 189 -17.07 0.26 -9.86
CA VAL A 189 -17.21 -1.10 -10.40
C VAL A 189 -17.00 -2.13 -9.30
N MET A 190 -15.94 -1.98 -8.49
CA MET A 190 -15.58 -2.94 -7.45
C MET A 190 -14.87 -2.25 -6.29
N GLN A 191 -15.08 -2.77 -5.09
CA GLN A 191 -14.38 -2.35 -3.88
C GLN A 191 -13.79 -3.56 -3.18
N GLU A 192 -12.53 -3.46 -2.84
CA GLU A 192 -11.82 -4.44 -2.02
C GLU A 192 -11.16 -3.73 -0.85
N ASN A 193 -11.08 -4.41 0.29
CA ASN A 193 -10.23 -3.97 1.38
C ASN A 193 -9.51 -5.15 2.02
N MET A 194 -8.35 -4.87 2.57
CA MET A 194 -7.53 -5.83 3.26
C MET A 194 -6.94 -5.17 4.50
N ILE A 195 -7.06 -5.83 5.65
CA ILE A 195 -6.38 -5.42 6.87
C ILE A 195 -5.04 -6.15 6.91
N MET A 196 -3.99 -5.39 7.05
CA MET A 196 -2.62 -5.90 7.09
C MET A 196 -1.91 -5.44 8.35
N VAL A 197 -1.01 -6.26 8.85
CA VAL A 197 -0.12 -5.94 9.96
C VAL A 197 1.31 -5.75 9.44
N PRO A 198 2.08 -4.79 9.98
CA PRO A 198 3.46 -4.60 9.56
C PRO A 198 4.32 -5.79 10.00
N SER A 199 5.21 -6.25 9.12
CA SER A 199 6.19 -7.29 9.44
C SER A 199 7.29 -6.73 10.34
N ALA A 200 7.86 -7.57 11.21
CA ALA A 200 8.87 -7.17 12.19
C ALA A 200 10.12 -6.48 11.60
N CYS A 201 10.49 -6.82 10.36
CA CYS A 201 11.62 -6.21 9.65
C CYS A 201 11.24 -4.93 8.88
N ALA A 202 9.97 -4.47 8.93
CA ALA A 202 9.53 -3.32 8.17
C ALA A 202 9.86 -2.00 8.88
N PRO A 203 10.15 -0.90 8.14
CA PRO A 203 10.42 0.41 8.73
C PRO A 203 9.23 0.99 9.51
N LEU A 204 8.01 0.58 9.16
CA LEU A 204 6.76 1.04 9.80
C LEU A 204 6.22 0.04 10.84
N ASN A 205 7.06 -0.82 11.40
CA ASN A 205 6.64 -1.76 12.46
C ASN A 205 6.69 -1.12 13.85
#